data_be706b8e0f1fb402df479a3915c36704
#
_entry.id   be706b8e0f1fb402df479a3915c36704
#
_cell.length_a   1.000
_cell.length_b   1.000
_cell.length_c   1.000
_cell.angle_alpha   90.00
_cell.angle_beta   90.00
_cell.angle_gamma   90.00
#
_symmetry.space_group_name_H-M   'P 1'
#
loop_
_entity.id
_entity.type
_entity.pdbx_description
1 polymer ?
#
loop_
_entity_poly.entity_id
_entity_poly.type
_entity_poly.pdbx_seq_one_letter_code
_entity_poly.pdbx_strand_id
1 'polypeptide(L)'
;MRTLRYAFEEAFASLWRGRQAGVLSTLTIALALFVLGGFLIVTANLERLGAEWSNAAELSVYLKDDVTAGERGGIEALLAPGALVAAHEFVSKADALARFKQTFGDLAGAVDGLGSNPLPASVEVRLRPGTSVGQGVDSLAERLRQMPGVADVRYDRQWLTRLLSAINVIRGIGVVLGSVLAIAAALTVANVVRLALYARRDELDIMNLVGAPRAYVRGPFIMEGVLQGGFGALVALVALGAAFLALRARYLVPLASALNVSAIHFLPAELCVLLVAGGMAVGCLGGLVAAWNR
;
A
#
# COMPACT_ATOMS: atom_id res chain seq x y z
N MET A 1 -35.79 14.48 2.98
CA MET A 1 -35.51 14.10 1.56
C MET A 1 -35.64 15.28 0.59
N ARG A 2 -36.64 16.19 0.70
CA ARG A 2 -36.79 17.35 -0.21
C ARG A 2 -35.61 18.34 -0.17
N THR A 3 -35.02 18.60 1.00
CA THR A 3 -33.88 19.52 1.17
C THR A 3 -32.57 19.00 0.54
N LEU A 4 -32.31 17.71 0.63
CA LEU A 4 -31.12 17.09 0.02
C LEU A 4 -31.21 17.10 -1.52
N ARG A 5 -32.39 16.80 -2.06
CA ARG A 5 -32.63 16.85 -3.51
C ARG A 5 -32.45 18.24 -4.07
N TYR A 6 -33.02 19.24 -3.39
CA TYR A 6 -32.84 20.65 -3.77
C TYR A 6 -31.34 21.06 -3.72
N ALA A 7 -30.65 20.72 -2.61
CA ALA A 7 -29.23 21.04 -2.47
C ALA A 7 -28.37 20.41 -3.60
N PHE A 8 -28.73 19.21 -4.01
CA PHE A 8 -28.01 18.52 -5.10
C PHE A 8 -28.30 19.16 -6.47
N GLU A 9 -29.57 19.44 -6.78
CA GLU A 9 -29.99 20.08 -8.05
C GLU A 9 -29.36 21.47 -8.20
N GLU A 10 -29.35 22.26 -7.12
CA GLU A 10 -28.80 23.62 -7.12
C GLU A 10 -27.24 23.58 -7.19
N ALA A 11 -26.59 22.66 -6.46
CA ALA A 11 -25.14 22.49 -6.53
C ALA A 11 -24.67 22.10 -7.94
N PHE A 12 -25.41 21.20 -8.61
CA PHE A 12 -25.10 20.81 -9.97
C PHE A 12 -25.30 21.96 -10.97
N ALA A 13 -26.39 22.75 -10.82
CA ALA A 13 -26.62 23.93 -11.63
C ALA A 13 -25.58 25.04 -11.39
N SER A 14 -25.10 25.18 -10.13
CA SER A 14 -24.04 26.12 -9.76
C SER A 14 -22.70 25.78 -10.42
N LEU A 15 -22.32 24.51 -10.41
CA LEU A 15 -21.09 24.03 -11.10
C LEU A 15 -21.12 24.35 -12.60
N TRP A 16 -22.31 24.27 -13.22
CA TRP A 16 -22.43 24.57 -14.65
C TRP A 16 -22.41 26.06 -14.95
N ARG A 17 -22.94 26.90 -14.07
CA ARG A 17 -22.93 28.38 -14.20
C ARG A 17 -21.56 28.99 -13.88
N GLY A 18 -20.83 28.49 -12.88
CA GLY A 18 -19.51 28.94 -12.45
C GLY A 18 -18.34 28.22 -13.11
N ARG A 19 -18.43 27.90 -14.40
CA ARG A 19 -17.54 26.97 -15.17
C ARG A 19 -16.04 27.10 -14.85
N GLN A 20 -15.49 28.32 -14.86
CA GLN A 20 -14.04 28.50 -14.75
C GLN A 20 -13.51 28.20 -13.33
N ALA A 21 -14.14 28.74 -12.29
CA ALA A 21 -13.67 28.54 -10.91
C ALA A 21 -13.92 27.12 -10.43
N GLY A 22 -15.08 26.54 -10.78
CA GLY A 22 -15.43 25.14 -10.41
C GLY A 22 -14.51 24.12 -11.08
N VAL A 23 -14.20 24.29 -12.38
CA VAL A 23 -13.27 23.40 -13.11
C VAL A 23 -11.86 23.50 -12.53
N LEU A 24 -11.37 24.71 -12.25
CA LEU A 24 -10.03 24.91 -11.68
C LEU A 24 -9.91 24.23 -10.30
N SER A 25 -10.92 24.40 -9.44
CA SER A 25 -10.98 23.71 -8.14
C SER A 25 -11.00 22.19 -8.29
N THR A 26 -11.85 21.66 -9.18
CA THR A 26 -11.93 20.22 -9.43
C THR A 26 -10.61 19.67 -9.96
N LEU A 27 -9.93 20.39 -10.86
CA LEU A 27 -8.60 20.00 -11.37
C LEU A 27 -7.52 20.01 -10.28
N THR A 28 -7.55 21.00 -9.38
CA THR A 28 -6.61 21.05 -8.25
C THR A 28 -6.81 19.86 -7.31
N ILE A 29 -8.08 19.52 -7.01
CA ILE A 29 -8.40 18.33 -6.22
C ILE A 29 -7.97 17.06 -6.95
N ALA A 30 -8.26 16.97 -8.25
CA ALA A 30 -7.86 15.84 -9.09
C ALA A 30 -6.35 15.64 -9.10
N LEU A 31 -5.57 16.71 -9.22
CA LEU A 31 -4.11 16.65 -9.18
C LEU A 31 -3.60 16.18 -7.80
N ALA A 32 -4.16 16.71 -6.71
CA ALA A 32 -3.81 16.30 -5.35
C ALA A 32 -4.10 14.80 -5.13
N LEU A 33 -5.28 14.34 -5.54
CA LEU A 33 -5.67 12.94 -5.43
C LEU A 33 -4.93 12.03 -6.41
N PHE A 34 -4.52 12.52 -7.57
CA PHE A 34 -3.65 11.81 -8.51
C PHE A 34 -2.28 11.53 -7.88
N VAL A 35 -1.65 12.54 -7.26
CA VAL A 35 -0.36 12.37 -6.58
C VAL A 35 -0.51 11.40 -5.40
N LEU A 36 -1.56 11.56 -4.58
CA LEU A 36 -1.84 10.66 -3.47
C LEU A 36 -2.11 9.23 -3.95
N GLY A 37 -2.92 9.06 -4.99
CA GLY A 37 -3.23 7.77 -5.58
C GLY A 37 -2.01 7.09 -6.19
N GLY A 38 -1.14 7.83 -6.86
CA GLY A 38 0.15 7.33 -7.34
C GLY A 38 1.03 6.82 -6.19
N PHE A 39 1.07 7.57 -5.11
CA PHE A 39 1.77 7.16 -3.90
C PHE A 39 1.17 5.88 -3.27
N LEU A 40 -0.16 5.77 -3.24
CA LEU A 40 -0.85 4.56 -2.77
C LEU A 40 -0.57 3.34 -3.66
N ILE A 41 -0.44 3.52 -4.99
CA ILE A 41 0.00 2.43 -5.89
C ILE A 41 1.39 1.94 -5.49
N VAL A 42 2.33 2.85 -5.29
CA VAL A 42 3.71 2.51 -4.91
C VAL A 42 3.74 1.78 -3.57
N THR A 43 3.09 2.32 -2.54
CA THR A 43 3.09 1.71 -1.20
C THR A 43 2.42 0.35 -1.18
N ALA A 44 1.27 0.18 -1.85
CA ALA A 44 0.57 -1.10 -1.93
C ALA A 44 1.40 -2.18 -2.63
N ASN A 45 2.16 -1.82 -3.66
CA ASN A 45 3.06 -2.76 -4.33
C ASN A 45 4.31 -3.06 -3.50
N LEU A 46 4.87 -2.08 -2.77
CA LEU A 46 5.97 -2.31 -1.84
C LEU A 46 5.57 -3.21 -0.66
N GLU A 47 4.36 -3.04 -0.12
CA GLU A 47 3.83 -3.91 0.93
C GLU A 47 3.66 -5.35 0.43
N ARG A 48 3.17 -5.54 -0.80
CA ARG A 48 3.08 -6.88 -1.43
C ARG A 48 4.45 -7.50 -1.64
N LEU A 49 5.39 -6.73 -2.19
CA LEU A 49 6.77 -7.15 -2.38
C LEU A 49 7.42 -7.54 -1.05
N GLY A 50 7.24 -6.72 -0.02
CA GLY A 50 7.70 -7.02 1.33
C GLY A 50 7.07 -8.30 1.90
N ALA A 51 5.78 -8.53 1.64
CA ALA A 51 5.10 -9.75 2.05
C ALA A 51 5.59 -10.99 1.27
N GLU A 52 5.80 -10.89 -0.04
CA GLU A 52 6.37 -11.97 -0.86
C GLU A 52 7.78 -12.34 -0.38
N TRP A 53 8.62 -11.35 -0.15
CA TRP A 53 9.98 -11.57 0.35
C TRP A 53 10.01 -12.02 1.81
N SER A 54 9.08 -11.56 2.63
CA SER A 54 8.91 -12.07 4.00
C SER A 54 8.45 -13.52 4.02
N ASN A 55 7.60 -13.92 3.07
CA ASN A 55 7.17 -15.31 2.92
C ASN A 55 8.27 -16.21 2.33
N ALA A 56 9.19 -15.62 1.56
CA ALA A 56 10.40 -16.27 1.04
C ALA A 56 11.56 -16.23 2.05
N ALA A 57 11.44 -15.47 3.15
CA ALA A 57 12.43 -15.47 4.23
C ALA A 57 12.33 -16.80 4.98
N GLU A 58 13.17 -17.74 4.56
CA GLU A 58 13.28 -19.07 5.13
C GLU A 58 14.31 -19.05 6.26
N LEU A 59 13.95 -19.70 7.35
CA LEU A 59 14.91 -20.06 8.37
C LEU A 59 15.63 -21.32 7.87
N SER A 60 16.89 -21.21 7.51
CA SER A 60 17.69 -22.35 7.04
C SER A 60 18.50 -22.93 8.20
N VAL A 61 18.24 -24.17 8.52
CA VAL A 61 18.97 -24.93 9.54
C VAL A 61 19.94 -25.87 8.82
N TYR A 62 21.22 -25.54 8.85
CA TYR A 62 22.26 -26.35 8.26
C TYR A 62 22.65 -27.47 9.21
N LEU A 63 22.74 -28.68 8.69
CA LEU A 63 23.04 -29.87 9.46
C LEU A 63 24.53 -30.22 9.35
N LYS A 64 25.04 -30.83 10.41
CA LYS A 64 26.39 -31.42 10.39
C LYS A 64 26.43 -32.64 9.46
N ASP A 65 27.60 -32.97 8.95
CA ASP A 65 27.79 -34.10 8.05
C ASP A 65 27.54 -35.44 8.71
N ASP A 66 27.73 -35.52 10.01
CA ASP A 66 27.61 -36.69 10.86
C ASP A 66 26.26 -36.80 11.58
N VAL A 67 25.28 -35.97 11.19
CA VAL A 67 23.95 -35.96 11.82
C VAL A 67 23.28 -37.35 11.74
N THR A 68 22.86 -37.85 12.87
CA THR A 68 22.14 -39.13 12.96
C THR A 68 20.63 -38.96 12.60
N ALA A 69 19.98 -40.04 12.20
CA ALA A 69 18.54 -40.02 11.90
C ALA A 69 17.70 -39.62 13.12
N GLY A 70 18.14 -39.93 14.34
CA GLY A 70 17.46 -39.53 15.57
C GLY A 70 17.59 -38.04 15.84
N GLU A 71 18.74 -37.44 15.66
CA GLU A 71 18.97 -36.01 15.82
C GLU A 71 18.16 -35.21 14.78
N ARG A 72 18.16 -35.67 13.53
CA ARG A 72 17.33 -35.09 12.48
C ARG A 72 15.85 -35.15 12.84
N GLY A 73 15.35 -36.29 13.31
CA GLY A 73 13.96 -36.41 13.75
C GLY A 73 13.60 -35.46 14.89
N GLY A 74 14.53 -35.24 15.83
CA GLY A 74 14.36 -34.25 16.90
C GLY A 74 14.25 -32.80 16.37
N ILE A 75 15.08 -32.44 15.37
CA ILE A 75 15.04 -31.13 14.71
C ILE A 75 13.72 -30.96 13.96
N GLU A 76 13.31 -31.94 13.15
CA GLU A 76 12.05 -31.92 12.41
C GLU A 76 10.83 -31.86 13.35
N ALA A 77 10.87 -32.54 14.49
CA ALA A 77 9.79 -32.47 15.50
C ALA A 77 9.64 -31.08 16.11
N LEU A 78 10.75 -30.36 16.35
CA LEU A 78 10.70 -28.96 16.81
C LEU A 78 10.17 -27.99 15.74
N LEU A 79 10.39 -28.34 14.47
CA LEU A 79 9.94 -27.60 13.29
C LEU A 79 8.56 -28.05 12.77
N ALA A 80 7.86 -28.88 13.51
CA ALA A 80 6.52 -29.31 13.13
C ALA A 80 5.58 -28.12 12.92
N PRO A 81 4.69 -28.17 11.91
CA PRO A 81 3.76 -27.10 11.62
C PRO A 81 2.97 -26.66 12.86
N GLY A 82 3.00 -25.36 13.16
CA GLY A 82 2.43 -24.80 14.39
C GLY A 82 2.19 -23.30 14.29
N ALA A 83 2.28 -22.61 15.41
CA ALA A 83 2.03 -21.16 15.46
C ALA A 83 3.03 -20.33 14.64
N LEU A 84 4.31 -20.73 14.61
CA LEU A 84 5.41 -20.02 13.94
C LEU A 84 5.75 -20.63 12.59
N VAL A 85 5.75 -21.95 12.48
CA VAL A 85 6.16 -22.71 11.31
C VAL A 85 4.94 -23.07 10.47
N ALA A 86 4.97 -22.72 9.19
CA ALA A 86 3.97 -23.12 8.21
C ALA A 86 4.27 -24.50 7.61
N ALA A 87 5.52 -24.70 7.21
CA ALA A 87 6.03 -25.95 6.65
C ALA A 87 7.56 -26.03 6.85
N HIS A 88 8.11 -27.22 6.77
CA HIS A 88 9.55 -27.46 6.67
C HIS A 88 9.84 -28.49 5.56
N GLU A 89 10.99 -28.38 4.95
CA GLU A 89 11.46 -29.29 3.89
C GLU A 89 12.92 -29.66 4.17
N PHE A 90 13.21 -30.95 4.13
CA PHE A 90 14.59 -31.44 4.20
C PHE A 90 15.22 -31.41 2.81
N VAL A 91 16.34 -30.72 2.69
CA VAL A 91 17.15 -30.63 1.48
C VAL A 91 18.43 -31.43 1.67
N SER A 92 18.57 -32.50 0.93
CA SER A 92 19.78 -33.33 0.98
C SER A 92 20.98 -32.59 0.33
N LYS A 93 22.19 -33.00 0.60
CA LYS A 93 23.41 -32.48 -0.07
C LYS A 93 23.34 -32.57 -1.60
N ALA A 94 22.72 -33.62 -2.13
CA ALA A 94 22.56 -33.81 -3.56
C ALA A 94 21.55 -32.82 -4.14
N ASP A 95 20.41 -32.62 -3.44
CA ASP A 95 19.38 -31.67 -3.85
C ASP A 95 19.89 -30.23 -3.75
N ALA A 96 20.65 -29.90 -2.69
CA ALA A 96 21.28 -28.60 -2.52
C ALA A 96 22.22 -28.28 -3.70
N LEU A 97 23.02 -29.24 -4.12
CA LEU A 97 23.89 -29.10 -5.28
C LEU A 97 23.10 -28.95 -6.59
N ALA A 98 22.03 -29.72 -6.76
CA ALA A 98 21.16 -29.61 -7.94
C ALA A 98 20.50 -28.24 -8.04
N ARG A 99 19.93 -27.75 -6.92
CA ARG A 99 19.35 -26.41 -6.84
C ARG A 99 20.39 -25.32 -7.09
N PHE A 100 21.59 -25.45 -6.54
CA PHE A 100 22.70 -24.52 -6.79
C PHE A 100 23.05 -24.43 -8.27
N LYS A 101 23.23 -25.57 -8.93
CA LYS A 101 23.53 -25.63 -10.37
C LYS A 101 22.43 -25.05 -11.25
N GLN A 102 21.19 -25.25 -10.85
CA GLN A 102 20.04 -24.70 -11.57
C GLN A 102 19.96 -23.18 -11.45
N THR A 103 20.28 -22.65 -10.25
CA THR A 103 20.16 -21.20 -9.95
C THR A 103 21.37 -20.42 -10.45
N PHE A 104 22.57 -21.01 -10.33
CA PHE A 104 23.84 -20.35 -10.60
C PHE A 104 24.61 -21.11 -11.71
N GLY A 105 23.95 -21.33 -12.86
CA GLY A 105 24.51 -22.12 -13.98
C GLY A 105 25.95 -21.79 -14.35
N ASP A 106 26.31 -20.50 -14.39
CA ASP A 106 27.68 -20.05 -14.71
C ASP A 106 28.72 -20.44 -13.64
N LEU A 107 28.31 -20.66 -12.39
CA LEU A 107 29.19 -21.09 -11.29
C LEU A 107 29.18 -22.60 -11.06
N ALA A 108 28.38 -23.36 -11.80
CA ALA A 108 28.28 -24.81 -11.66
C ALA A 108 29.65 -25.48 -11.89
N GLY A 109 30.42 -25.01 -12.88
CA GLY A 109 31.75 -25.51 -13.17
C GLY A 109 32.79 -25.33 -12.06
N ALA A 110 32.64 -24.29 -11.25
CA ALA A 110 33.54 -24.06 -10.12
C ALA A 110 33.33 -25.09 -8.99
N VAL A 111 32.12 -25.55 -8.79
CA VAL A 111 31.81 -26.58 -7.78
C VAL A 111 32.21 -27.96 -8.25
N ASP A 112 32.08 -28.26 -9.54
CA ASP A 112 32.49 -29.53 -10.11
C ASP A 112 34.05 -29.73 -10.01
N GLY A 113 34.80 -28.61 -9.99
CA GLY A 113 36.25 -28.63 -9.80
C GLY A 113 36.73 -28.95 -8.37
N LEU A 114 35.84 -28.96 -7.37
CA LEU A 114 36.22 -29.19 -5.96
C LEU A 114 36.33 -30.68 -5.57
N GLY A 115 35.96 -31.61 -6.45
CA GLY A 115 36.06 -33.06 -6.23
C GLY A 115 35.08 -33.64 -5.19
N SER A 116 34.48 -32.83 -4.34
CA SER A 116 33.44 -33.24 -3.38
C SER A 116 32.38 -32.12 -3.25
N ASN A 117 31.16 -32.52 -2.91
CA ASN A 117 30.10 -31.55 -2.69
C ASN A 117 30.31 -30.73 -1.40
N PRO A 118 30.59 -29.41 -1.50
CA PRO A 118 30.88 -28.57 -0.33
C PRO A 118 29.60 -28.12 0.39
N LEU A 119 28.42 -28.37 -0.19
CA LEU A 119 27.14 -27.89 0.36
C LEU A 119 26.66 -28.85 1.45
N PRO A 120 26.32 -28.34 2.66
CA PRO A 120 25.74 -29.17 3.71
C PRO A 120 24.27 -29.51 3.40
N ALA A 121 23.75 -30.54 4.03
CA ALA A 121 22.31 -30.77 4.08
C ALA A 121 21.67 -29.70 4.95
N SER A 122 20.41 -29.34 4.66
CA SER A 122 19.68 -28.33 5.42
C SER A 122 18.22 -28.70 5.62
N VAL A 123 17.59 -28.09 6.63
CA VAL A 123 16.15 -28.06 6.77
C VAL A 123 15.70 -26.64 6.51
N GLU A 124 14.98 -26.44 5.42
CA GLU A 124 14.40 -25.15 5.06
C GLU A 124 13.04 -25.01 5.72
N VAL A 125 12.87 -23.94 6.48
CA VAL A 125 11.68 -23.70 7.30
C VAL A 125 10.95 -22.49 6.78
N ARG A 126 9.73 -22.71 6.31
CA ARG A 126 8.84 -21.62 5.92
C ARG A 126 8.06 -21.14 7.13
N LEU A 127 8.23 -19.87 7.48
CA LEU A 127 7.52 -19.25 8.59
C LEU A 127 6.11 -18.81 8.16
N ARG A 128 5.18 -18.71 9.12
CA ARG A 128 3.86 -18.15 8.83
C ARG A 128 3.93 -16.66 8.53
N PRO A 129 3.12 -16.15 7.59
CA PRO A 129 3.03 -14.72 7.30
C PRO A 129 2.75 -13.91 8.58
N GLY A 130 3.50 -12.83 8.77
CA GLY A 130 3.36 -11.93 9.94
C GLY A 130 4.13 -12.38 11.20
N THR A 131 4.68 -13.60 11.25
CA THR A 131 5.52 -14.06 12.36
C THR A 131 7.02 -13.98 12.08
N SER A 132 7.40 -13.63 10.86
CA SER A 132 8.78 -13.57 10.38
C SER A 132 9.70 -12.59 11.13
N VAL A 133 9.14 -11.65 11.93
CA VAL A 133 9.90 -10.74 12.77
C VAL A 133 9.28 -10.71 14.18
N GLY A 134 9.93 -11.39 15.13
CA GLY A 134 9.46 -11.38 16.51
C GLY A 134 10.26 -12.27 17.44
N GLN A 135 10.11 -12.07 18.75
CA GLN A 135 10.81 -12.82 19.80
C GLN A 135 10.59 -14.34 19.69
N GLY A 136 9.46 -14.78 19.14
CA GLY A 136 9.16 -16.21 18.96
C GLY A 136 10.10 -16.91 17.98
N VAL A 137 10.43 -16.28 16.85
CA VAL A 137 11.34 -16.84 15.84
C VAL A 137 12.80 -16.82 16.34
N ASP A 138 13.17 -15.76 17.05
CA ASP A 138 14.51 -15.68 17.67
C ASP A 138 14.73 -16.80 18.70
N SER A 139 13.74 -17.04 19.54
CA SER A 139 13.80 -18.10 20.54
C SER A 139 13.83 -19.49 19.90
N LEU A 140 13.13 -19.69 18.79
CA LEU A 140 13.18 -20.92 17.99
C LEU A 140 14.57 -21.10 17.37
N ALA A 141 15.11 -20.07 16.74
CA ALA A 141 16.44 -20.10 16.12
C ALA A 141 17.54 -20.39 17.16
N GLU A 142 17.45 -19.81 18.36
CA GLU A 142 18.41 -20.04 19.44
C GLU A 142 18.31 -21.48 19.98
N ARG A 143 17.11 -22.00 20.15
CA ARG A 143 16.90 -23.41 20.53
C ARG A 143 17.45 -24.38 19.49
N LEU A 144 17.26 -24.09 18.21
CA LEU A 144 17.79 -24.90 17.11
C LEU A 144 19.33 -24.88 17.09
N ARG A 145 19.97 -23.73 17.34
CA ARG A 145 21.45 -23.65 17.44
C ARG A 145 22.04 -24.51 18.53
N GLN A 146 21.30 -24.74 19.61
CA GLN A 146 21.72 -25.56 20.74
C GLN A 146 21.46 -27.06 20.54
N MET A 147 20.76 -27.46 19.45
CA MET A 147 20.48 -28.87 19.20
C MET A 147 21.69 -29.63 18.66
N PRO A 148 21.88 -30.87 19.10
CA PRO A 148 22.90 -31.73 18.50
C PRO A 148 22.54 -31.98 17.02
N GLY A 149 23.59 -32.10 16.18
CA GLY A 149 23.40 -32.28 14.73
C GLY A 149 23.19 -30.99 13.92
N VAL A 150 22.96 -29.85 14.56
CA VAL A 150 22.89 -28.52 13.88
C VAL A 150 24.30 -27.95 13.75
N ALA A 151 24.66 -27.53 12.54
CA ALA A 151 25.92 -26.86 12.24
C ALA A 151 25.77 -25.33 12.34
N ASP A 152 24.74 -24.78 11.73
CA ASP A 152 24.46 -23.34 11.74
C ASP A 152 22.95 -23.10 11.49
N VAL A 153 22.46 -22.00 12.00
CA VAL A 153 21.06 -21.55 11.77
C VAL A 153 21.13 -20.15 11.16
N ARG A 154 20.76 -20.06 9.90
CA ARG A 154 20.72 -18.78 9.19
C ARG A 154 19.30 -18.26 9.13
N TYR A 155 19.12 -17.08 9.66
CA TYR A 155 17.92 -16.31 9.60
C TYR A 155 18.28 -14.84 9.38
N ASP A 156 18.01 -14.35 8.18
CA ASP A 156 18.41 -12.98 7.82
C ASP A 156 17.39 -11.93 8.31
N ARG A 157 17.29 -11.88 9.64
CA ARG A 157 16.43 -10.95 10.36
C ARG A 157 16.77 -9.50 10.10
N GLN A 158 18.08 -9.18 10.03
CA GLN A 158 18.49 -7.77 9.93
C GLN A 158 18.05 -7.13 8.63
N TRP A 159 18.19 -7.88 7.52
CA TRP A 159 17.74 -7.42 6.22
C TRP A 159 16.23 -7.23 6.17
N LEU A 160 15.46 -8.21 6.65
CA LEU A 160 13.99 -8.16 6.69
C LEU A 160 13.49 -7.01 7.57
N THR A 161 14.08 -6.81 8.75
CA THR A 161 13.73 -5.69 9.64
C THR A 161 14.03 -4.34 8.99
N ARG A 162 15.15 -4.21 8.28
CA ARG A 162 15.49 -2.99 7.54
C ARG A 162 14.50 -2.73 6.41
N LEU A 163 14.12 -3.77 5.67
CA LEU A 163 13.13 -3.66 4.59
C LEU A 163 11.76 -3.19 5.12
N LEU A 164 11.24 -3.85 6.16
CA LEU A 164 9.96 -3.49 6.77
C LEU A 164 10.00 -2.08 7.37
N SER A 165 11.13 -1.69 7.98
CA SER A 165 11.33 -0.32 8.48
C SER A 165 11.33 0.69 7.35
N ALA A 166 11.97 0.41 6.22
CA ALA A 166 11.97 1.28 5.06
C ALA A 166 10.54 1.45 4.48
N ILE A 167 9.77 0.37 4.38
CA ILE A 167 8.36 0.41 3.95
C ILE A 167 7.54 1.28 4.90
N ASN A 168 7.73 1.14 6.22
CA ASN A 168 7.03 1.96 7.22
C ASN A 168 7.40 3.45 7.13
N VAL A 169 8.66 3.78 6.88
CA VAL A 169 9.10 5.17 6.65
C VAL A 169 8.45 5.75 5.40
N ILE A 170 8.46 5.01 4.29
CA ILE A 170 7.80 5.42 3.05
C ILE A 170 6.31 5.65 3.30
N ARG A 171 5.64 4.73 4.00
CA ARG A 171 4.22 4.89 4.38
C ARG A 171 3.99 6.15 5.23
N GLY A 172 4.86 6.42 6.20
CA GLY A 172 4.80 7.64 7.02
C GLY A 172 4.89 8.91 6.19
N ILE A 173 5.83 8.96 5.24
CA ILE A 173 5.96 10.08 4.29
C ILE A 173 4.67 10.26 3.49
N GLY A 174 4.06 9.17 3.03
CA GLY A 174 2.80 9.21 2.28
C GLY A 174 1.63 9.76 3.08
N VAL A 175 1.51 9.40 4.34
CA VAL A 175 0.47 9.94 5.24
C VAL A 175 0.66 11.44 5.42
N VAL A 176 1.88 11.90 5.64
CA VAL A 176 2.18 13.33 5.77
C VAL A 176 1.87 14.08 4.47
N LEU A 177 2.37 13.59 3.34
CA LEU A 177 2.11 14.19 2.03
C LEU A 177 0.61 14.23 1.72
N GLY A 178 -0.09 13.13 1.94
CA GLY A 178 -1.54 13.03 1.74
C GLY A 178 -2.31 14.02 2.61
N SER A 179 -1.90 14.19 3.87
CA SER A 179 -2.52 15.16 4.78
C SER A 179 -2.33 16.60 4.31
N VAL A 180 -1.12 16.95 3.88
CA VAL A 180 -0.82 18.29 3.32
C VAL A 180 -1.64 18.56 2.07
N LEU A 181 -1.69 17.60 1.15
CA LEU A 181 -2.48 17.73 -0.08
C LEU A 181 -3.98 17.82 0.20
N ALA A 182 -4.50 17.06 1.17
CA ALA A 182 -5.90 17.12 1.59
C ALA A 182 -6.25 18.49 2.17
N ILE A 183 -5.40 19.05 3.01
CA ILE A 183 -5.57 20.40 3.56
C ILE A 183 -5.55 21.45 2.44
N ALA A 184 -4.58 21.39 1.54
CA ALA A 184 -4.49 22.31 0.41
C ALA A 184 -5.74 22.24 -0.49
N ALA A 185 -6.24 21.04 -0.79
CA ALA A 185 -7.45 20.82 -1.55
C ALA A 185 -8.69 21.39 -0.82
N ALA A 186 -8.84 21.14 0.49
CA ALA A 186 -9.93 21.68 1.29
C ALA A 186 -9.92 23.21 1.33
N LEU A 187 -8.76 23.84 1.46
CA LEU A 187 -8.62 25.30 1.41
C LEU A 187 -8.97 25.87 0.04
N THR A 188 -8.60 25.18 -1.03
CA THR A 188 -8.97 25.58 -2.40
C THR A 188 -10.48 25.55 -2.58
N VAL A 189 -11.16 24.46 -2.16
CA VAL A 189 -12.63 24.37 -2.16
C VAL A 189 -13.24 25.47 -1.32
N ALA A 190 -12.73 25.71 -0.11
CA ALA A 190 -13.23 26.76 0.76
C ALA A 190 -13.15 28.15 0.11
N ASN A 191 -12.08 28.46 -0.59
CA ASN A 191 -11.92 29.72 -1.32
C ASN A 191 -12.92 29.86 -2.47
N VAL A 192 -13.09 28.80 -3.28
CA VAL A 192 -14.05 28.81 -4.40
C VAL A 192 -15.48 28.95 -3.92
N VAL A 193 -15.85 28.20 -2.88
CA VAL A 193 -17.18 28.28 -2.26
C VAL A 193 -17.42 29.67 -1.65
N ARG A 194 -16.40 30.29 -1.01
CA ARG A 194 -16.52 31.69 -0.53
C ARG A 194 -16.79 32.66 -1.67
N LEU A 195 -16.09 32.54 -2.78
CA LEU A 195 -16.33 33.39 -3.96
C LEU A 195 -17.75 33.21 -4.49
N ALA A 196 -18.27 31.98 -4.53
CA ALA A 196 -19.65 31.71 -4.93
C ALA A 196 -20.69 32.34 -3.96
N LEU A 197 -20.41 32.28 -2.64
CA LEU A 197 -21.22 32.93 -1.62
C LEU A 197 -21.23 34.48 -1.80
N TYR A 198 -20.08 35.08 -2.07
CA TYR A 198 -19.98 36.52 -2.33
C TYR A 198 -20.73 36.93 -3.58
N ALA A 199 -20.65 36.15 -4.65
CA ALA A 199 -21.37 36.44 -5.89
C ALA A 199 -22.89 36.40 -5.76
N ARG A 200 -23.41 35.67 -4.75
CA ARG A 200 -24.88 35.50 -4.51
C ARG A 200 -25.33 36.12 -3.19
N ARG A 201 -24.56 37.07 -2.65
CA ARG A 201 -24.85 37.64 -1.33
C ARG A 201 -26.25 38.24 -1.22
N ASP A 202 -26.73 38.94 -2.27
CA ASP A 202 -28.03 39.63 -2.28
C ASP A 202 -29.20 38.60 -2.20
N GLU A 203 -29.08 37.47 -2.90
CA GLU A 203 -30.03 36.36 -2.83
C GLU A 203 -30.08 35.73 -1.43
N LEU A 204 -28.90 35.56 -0.81
CA LEU A 204 -28.77 34.98 0.52
C LEU A 204 -29.32 35.91 1.61
N ASP A 205 -29.16 37.22 1.46
CA ASP A 205 -29.66 38.21 2.39
C ASP A 205 -31.20 38.25 2.32
N ILE A 206 -31.82 38.16 1.13
CA ILE A 206 -33.27 38.02 0.97
C ILE A 206 -33.77 36.73 1.65
N MET A 207 -33.11 35.60 1.47
CA MET A 207 -33.47 34.31 2.12
C MET A 207 -33.42 34.42 3.65
N ASN A 208 -32.42 35.10 4.19
CA ASN A 208 -32.29 35.33 5.63
C ASN A 208 -33.40 36.25 6.17
N LEU A 209 -33.80 37.30 5.43
CA LEU A 209 -34.87 38.19 5.82
C LEU A 209 -36.24 37.49 5.88
N VAL A 210 -36.48 36.51 5.01
CA VAL A 210 -37.71 35.70 5.01
C VAL A 210 -37.65 34.58 6.07
N GLY A 211 -36.51 34.43 6.80
CA GLY A 211 -36.38 33.46 7.89
C GLY A 211 -36.06 32.02 7.42
N ALA A 212 -35.44 31.85 6.27
CA ALA A 212 -35.06 30.54 5.77
C ALA A 212 -34.12 29.81 6.75
N PRO A 213 -34.30 28.50 7.00
CA PRO A 213 -33.44 27.75 7.90
C PRO A 213 -32.01 27.68 7.35
N ARG A 214 -31.01 27.77 8.24
CA ARG A 214 -29.56 27.78 7.89
C ARG A 214 -29.14 26.60 7.01
N ALA A 215 -29.72 25.43 7.22
CA ALA A 215 -29.44 24.24 6.41
C ALA A 215 -29.88 24.39 4.95
N TYR A 216 -30.93 25.17 4.69
CA TYR A 216 -31.42 25.44 3.34
C TYR A 216 -30.55 26.45 2.61
N VAL A 217 -30.02 27.44 3.34
CA VAL A 217 -29.10 28.46 2.80
C VAL A 217 -27.70 27.90 2.54
N ARG A 218 -27.17 27.11 3.48
CA ARG A 218 -25.79 26.60 3.43
C ARG A 218 -25.63 25.25 2.73
N GLY A 219 -26.70 24.44 2.70
CA GLY A 219 -26.68 23.08 2.16
C GLY A 219 -26.15 22.95 0.73
N PRO A 220 -26.62 23.78 -0.22
CA PRO A 220 -26.14 23.74 -1.62
C PRO A 220 -24.65 23.93 -1.76
N PHE A 221 -24.03 24.81 -0.99
CA PHE A 221 -22.59 25.11 -1.04
C PHE A 221 -21.73 23.99 -0.46
N ILE A 222 -22.19 23.31 0.59
CA ILE A 222 -21.52 22.11 1.12
C ILE A 222 -21.60 20.99 0.10
N MET A 223 -22.77 20.81 -0.53
CA MET A 223 -22.97 19.79 -1.57
C MET A 223 -22.11 20.08 -2.82
N GLU A 224 -21.94 21.36 -3.17
CA GLU A 224 -21.03 21.78 -4.25
C GLU A 224 -19.60 21.32 -3.96
N GLY A 225 -19.09 21.50 -2.74
CA GLY A 225 -17.79 21.01 -2.32
C GLY A 225 -17.68 19.47 -2.43
N VAL A 226 -18.71 18.74 -1.96
CA VAL A 226 -18.77 17.28 -2.07
C VAL A 226 -18.71 16.81 -3.52
N LEU A 227 -19.47 17.46 -4.41
CA LEU A 227 -19.48 17.14 -5.84
C LEU A 227 -18.13 17.43 -6.49
N GLN A 228 -17.51 18.59 -6.20
CA GLN A 228 -16.17 18.92 -6.70
C GLN A 228 -15.14 17.90 -6.25
N GLY A 229 -15.18 17.49 -4.99
CA GLY A 229 -14.30 16.44 -4.43
C GLY A 229 -14.50 15.09 -5.09
N GLY A 230 -15.76 14.67 -5.29
CA GLY A 230 -16.13 13.43 -5.95
C GLY A 230 -15.70 13.39 -7.42
N PHE A 231 -16.01 14.45 -8.19
CA PHE A 231 -15.58 14.55 -9.59
C PHE A 231 -14.07 14.63 -9.71
N GLY A 232 -13.39 15.38 -8.82
CA GLY A 232 -11.93 15.42 -8.77
C GLY A 232 -11.31 14.04 -8.56
N ALA A 233 -11.89 13.25 -7.65
CA ALA A 233 -11.43 11.89 -7.39
C ALA A 233 -11.66 10.94 -8.59
N LEU A 234 -12.79 11.06 -9.27
CA LEU A 234 -13.06 10.28 -10.48
C LEU A 234 -12.07 10.61 -11.59
N VAL A 235 -11.82 11.91 -11.83
CA VAL A 235 -10.81 12.36 -12.81
C VAL A 235 -9.42 11.84 -12.42
N ALA A 236 -9.04 11.90 -11.14
CA ALA A 236 -7.79 11.37 -10.64
C ALA A 236 -7.66 9.86 -10.89
N LEU A 237 -8.71 9.07 -10.62
CA LEU A 237 -8.71 7.62 -10.86
C LEU A 237 -8.58 7.28 -12.34
N VAL A 238 -9.29 7.99 -13.21
CA VAL A 238 -9.17 7.80 -14.66
C VAL A 238 -7.76 8.15 -15.14
N ALA A 239 -7.20 9.27 -14.68
CA ALA A 239 -5.84 9.67 -15.00
C ALA A 239 -4.80 8.66 -14.48
N LEU A 240 -4.97 8.15 -13.26
CA LEU A 240 -4.11 7.10 -12.67
C LEU A 240 -4.19 5.80 -13.48
N GLY A 241 -5.40 5.38 -13.85
CA GLY A 241 -5.58 4.19 -14.68
C GLY A 241 -4.92 4.34 -16.05
N ALA A 242 -5.09 5.48 -16.70
CA ALA A 242 -4.46 5.77 -17.97
C ALA A 242 -2.92 5.81 -17.87
N ALA A 243 -2.38 6.48 -16.85
CA ALA A 243 -0.94 6.52 -16.58
C ALA A 243 -0.38 5.13 -16.27
N PHE A 244 -1.08 4.35 -15.46
CA PHE A 244 -0.68 2.98 -15.13
C PHE A 244 -0.64 2.08 -16.37
N LEU A 245 -1.67 2.13 -17.24
CA LEU A 245 -1.71 1.37 -18.48
C LEU A 245 -0.61 1.78 -19.47
N ALA A 246 -0.35 3.08 -19.60
CA ALA A 246 0.71 3.60 -20.44
C ALA A 246 2.11 3.16 -19.97
N LEU A 247 2.34 3.14 -18.65
CA LEU A 247 3.62 2.75 -18.07
C LEU A 247 3.80 1.23 -17.99
N ARG A 248 2.69 0.48 -17.91
CA ARG A 248 2.70 -0.97 -17.66
C ARG A 248 3.55 -1.73 -18.67
N ALA A 249 3.25 -1.59 -19.96
CA ALA A 249 3.93 -2.36 -21.00
C ALA A 249 5.39 -1.96 -21.20
N ARG A 250 5.69 -0.67 -21.02
CA ARG A 250 7.01 -0.12 -21.36
C ARG A 250 8.02 -0.21 -20.21
N TYR A 251 7.57 -0.08 -18.96
CA TYR A 251 8.44 0.05 -17.81
C TYR A 251 8.13 -0.95 -16.69
N LEU A 252 6.85 -1.16 -16.35
CA LEU A 252 6.49 -1.94 -15.16
C LEU A 252 6.68 -3.44 -15.39
N VAL A 253 6.35 -3.96 -16.55
CA VAL A 253 6.55 -5.38 -16.87
C VAL A 253 8.05 -5.73 -16.96
N PRO A 254 8.89 -4.99 -17.69
CA PRO A 254 10.34 -5.25 -17.67
C PRO A 254 10.98 -5.11 -16.28
N LEU A 255 10.52 -4.13 -15.49
CA LEU A 255 11.01 -3.94 -14.12
C LEU A 255 10.63 -5.12 -13.21
N ALA A 256 9.39 -5.57 -13.28
CA ALA A 256 8.91 -6.72 -12.50
C ALA A 256 9.69 -7.99 -12.84
N SER A 257 9.95 -8.25 -14.13
CA SER A 257 10.76 -9.39 -14.56
C SER A 257 12.22 -9.28 -14.13
N ALA A 258 12.82 -8.09 -14.16
CA ALA A 258 14.19 -7.86 -13.71
C ALA A 258 14.36 -8.06 -12.20
N LEU A 259 13.33 -7.75 -11.41
CA LEU A 259 13.31 -7.93 -9.95
C LEU A 259 12.82 -9.32 -9.52
N ASN A 260 12.46 -10.19 -10.47
CA ASN A 260 11.87 -11.51 -10.23
C ASN A 260 10.66 -11.45 -9.27
N VAL A 261 9.80 -10.48 -9.47
CA VAL A 261 8.64 -10.18 -8.62
C VAL A 261 7.35 -10.49 -9.36
N SER A 262 6.30 -10.83 -8.63
CA SER A 262 4.95 -10.88 -9.19
C SER A 262 4.57 -9.53 -9.80
N ALA A 263 3.72 -9.55 -10.83
CA ALA A 263 3.38 -8.36 -11.60
C ALA A 263 2.93 -7.18 -10.71
N ILE A 264 3.39 -5.98 -11.04
CA ILE A 264 2.93 -4.74 -10.41
C ILE A 264 1.43 -4.56 -10.68
N HIS A 265 0.66 -4.34 -9.64
CA HIS A 265 -0.80 -4.25 -9.69
C HIS A 265 -1.28 -2.80 -9.51
N PHE A 266 -2.41 -2.51 -10.15
CA PHE A 266 -3.14 -1.28 -9.90
C PHE A 266 -3.78 -1.29 -8.50
N LEU A 267 -4.32 -0.17 -8.06
CA LEU A 267 -5.02 -0.02 -6.78
C LEU A 267 -6.16 -1.06 -6.64
N PRO A 268 -6.26 -1.74 -5.51
CA PRO A 268 -7.42 -2.57 -5.21
C PRO A 268 -8.70 -1.71 -5.13
N ALA A 269 -9.84 -2.33 -5.43
CA ALA A 269 -11.13 -1.62 -5.48
C ALA A 269 -11.45 -0.87 -4.17
N GLU A 270 -11.06 -1.43 -3.04
CA GLU A 270 -11.24 -0.82 -1.71
C GLU A 270 -10.53 0.54 -1.61
N LEU A 271 -9.28 0.64 -2.07
CA LEU A 271 -8.53 1.89 -2.08
C LEU A 271 -9.08 2.88 -3.10
N CYS A 272 -9.62 2.42 -4.24
CA CYS A 272 -10.30 3.29 -5.19
C CYS A 272 -11.56 3.93 -4.56
N VAL A 273 -12.37 3.13 -3.87
CA VAL A 273 -13.55 3.64 -3.14
C VAL A 273 -13.14 4.60 -2.03
N LEU A 274 -12.09 4.26 -1.27
CA LEU A 274 -11.56 5.12 -0.21
C LEU A 274 -11.07 6.46 -0.76
N LEU A 275 -10.43 6.46 -1.92
CA LEU A 275 -9.94 7.69 -2.56
C LEU A 275 -11.09 8.58 -3.02
N VAL A 276 -12.19 8.01 -3.54
CA VAL A 276 -13.40 8.76 -3.89
C VAL A 276 -14.08 9.30 -2.63
N ALA A 277 -14.27 8.46 -1.62
CA ALA A 277 -14.87 8.88 -0.35
C ALA A 277 -14.02 9.96 0.34
N GLY A 278 -12.70 9.82 0.32
CA GLY A 278 -11.75 10.81 0.83
C GLY A 278 -11.85 12.15 0.09
N GLY A 279 -11.92 12.12 -1.24
CA GLY A 279 -12.14 13.32 -2.06
C GLY A 279 -13.46 14.04 -1.72
N MET A 280 -14.56 13.30 -1.59
CA MET A 280 -15.85 13.83 -1.16
C MET A 280 -15.80 14.43 0.25
N ALA A 281 -15.10 13.76 1.18
CA ALA A 281 -14.92 14.24 2.55
C ALA A 281 -14.12 15.54 2.60
N VAL A 282 -13.00 15.61 1.87
CA VAL A 282 -12.17 16.84 1.75
C VAL A 282 -12.99 17.98 1.15
N GLY A 283 -13.76 17.71 0.10
CA GLY A 283 -14.67 18.69 -0.51
C GLY A 283 -15.76 19.15 0.47
N CYS A 284 -16.34 18.24 1.23
CA CYS A 284 -17.32 18.54 2.28
C CYS A 284 -16.72 19.45 3.36
N LEU A 285 -15.52 19.14 3.85
CA LEU A 285 -14.81 19.94 4.84
C LEU A 285 -14.53 21.36 4.32
N GLY A 286 -14.07 21.49 3.07
CA GLY A 286 -13.84 22.78 2.43
C GLY A 286 -15.13 23.60 2.34
N GLY A 287 -16.24 22.99 1.90
CA GLY A 287 -17.56 23.60 1.85
C GLY A 287 -18.08 24.04 3.22
N LEU A 288 -17.89 23.19 4.26
CA LEU A 288 -18.24 23.50 5.64
C LEU A 288 -17.46 24.70 6.18
N VAL A 289 -16.14 24.72 6.01
CA VAL A 289 -15.27 25.82 6.45
C VAL A 289 -15.66 27.14 5.78
N ALA A 290 -16.01 27.11 4.49
CA ALA A 290 -16.49 28.27 3.78
C ALA A 290 -17.82 28.80 4.33
N ALA A 291 -18.75 27.89 4.65
CA ALA A 291 -20.07 28.20 5.14
C ALA A 291 -20.13 28.61 6.64
N TRP A 292 -19.10 28.24 7.43
CA TRP A 292 -19.07 28.50 8.89
C TRP A 292 -18.73 29.94 9.23
N ASN A 293 -17.94 30.63 8.43
CA ASN A 293 -17.35 31.95 8.74
C ASN A 293 -18.26 33.12 8.38
N ARG A 294 -19.60 32.90 8.31
CA ARG A 294 -20.64 33.95 8.20
C ARG A 294 -21.78 33.77 9.20
#